data_c2ce2e84c38cea0798d8fcf2df96784e
#
_entry.id   c2ce2e84c38cea0798d8fcf2df96784e
#
_cell.length_a   1.000
_cell.length_b   1.000
_cell.length_c   1.000
_cell.angle_alpha   90.00
_cell.angle_beta   90.00
_cell.angle_gamma   90.00
#
_symmetry.space_group_name_H-M   'P 1'
#
loop_
_entity.id
_entity.type
_entity.pdbx_description
1 polymer ?
#
loop_
_entity_poly.entity_id
_entity_poly.type
_entity_poly.pdbx_seq_one_letter_code
_entity_poly.pdbx_strand_id
1 'polypeptide(L)'
;MNVRIRRLGIGLLLGYLLLFAQLNRVQVYGAQRLVEDPTNARVAIEAFGAPRGRIATADGVVVAESLSTESSRFDRQRHYPHGVLYAHLTGYHSFTSGVAGLESTYDEVLGGRTAEQRADPLYDLFAADPETADVVLTINHALQQAAATALGDREGAVVMLDPVTGNVLALWSSPSYDPNPLSSVDTTAANEARAALLADPTNPLLPRATGEIFAPGSTFKVVTATAAVETAGFTLDLPLLNETDGYVPPLTNRAITNYGGSTCGGDLRENMRASCNTAFAQIGAEYVGPYAMVAIAEGFGFNQSLPFDLPVAASNFPDDFGKVLSMVTDETGQDTLIPVVEDTPLLAQASIGQYEVAATPLQMALVAAAVANNGNVPRPRLVDEIRDQSGQVISRPESGLWLEAMEPATAALVAEGMRGVVAEGTARRLDIDGLVMGAKTGTAQVAAGQIATHAWLVGFAGLPNQAPAVAFAVFVAADQEAGEQTGGRVAAPIAREVLLELFNISE
;
A
#
# COMPACT_ATOMS: atom_id res chain seq x y z
N MET A 1 -11.07 75.33 -38.65
CA MET A 1 -10.77 73.87 -38.89
C MET A 1 -9.91 73.27 -37.75
N ASN A 2 -8.84 73.91 -37.32
CA ASN A 2 -7.90 73.38 -36.33
C ASN A 2 -8.51 73.10 -34.94
N VAL A 3 -9.49 73.84 -34.44
CA VAL A 3 -10.06 73.63 -33.10
C VAL A 3 -10.91 72.33 -33.03
N ARG A 4 -11.65 72.00 -34.10
CA ARG A 4 -12.48 70.81 -34.17
C ARG A 4 -11.63 69.57 -34.31
N ILE A 5 -10.55 69.59 -35.09
CA ILE A 5 -9.57 68.51 -35.23
C ILE A 5 -8.84 68.30 -33.90
N ARG A 6 -8.45 69.33 -33.21
CA ARG A 6 -7.79 69.22 -31.88
C ARG A 6 -8.72 68.63 -30.82
N ARG A 7 -10.03 69.02 -30.83
CA ARG A 7 -11.03 68.39 -29.92
C ARG A 7 -11.27 66.93 -30.23
N LEU A 8 -11.32 66.53 -31.51
CA LEU A 8 -11.42 65.15 -31.95
C LEU A 8 -10.19 64.34 -31.54
N GLY A 9 -8.96 64.87 -31.74
CA GLY A 9 -7.72 64.26 -31.33
C GLY A 9 -7.61 64.04 -29.83
N ILE A 10 -8.03 65.03 -29.01
CA ILE A 10 -8.09 64.90 -27.55
C ILE A 10 -9.13 63.86 -27.14
N GLY A 11 -10.30 63.75 -27.79
CA GLY A 11 -11.31 62.75 -27.51
C GLY A 11 -10.81 61.34 -27.80
N LEU A 12 -10.12 61.16 -28.92
CA LEU A 12 -9.47 59.87 -29.26
C LEU A 12 -8.39 59.47 -28.26
N LEU A 13 -7.54 60.41 -27.84
CA LEU A 13 -6.47 60.17 -26.88
C LEU A 13 -7.02 59.80 -25.51
N LEU A 14 -8.09 60.45 -25.05
CA LEU A 14 -8.82 60.09 -23.83
C LEU A 14 -9.47 58.71 -23.95
N GLY A 15 -10.02 58.35 -25.11
CA GLY A 15 -10.55 57.00 -25.39
C GLY A 15 -9.46 55.92 -25.31
N TYR A 16 -8.30 56.19 -25.90
CA TYR A 16 -7.16 55.28 -25.81
C TYR A 16 -6.62 55.12 -24.38
N LEU A 17 -6.53 56.20 -23.62
CA LEU A 17 -6.13 56.17 -22.21
C LEU A 17 -7.12 55.37 -21.34
N LEU A 18 -8.41 55.50 -21.60
CA LEU A 18 -9.47 54.75 -20.91
C LEU A 18 -9.37 53.24 -21.24
N LEU A 19 -9.19 52.91 -22.52
CA LEU A 19 -8.97 51.54 -22.95
C LEU A 19 -7.69 50.93 -22.34
N PHE A 20 -6.60 51.69 -22.33
CA PHE A 20 -5.34 51.27 -21.72
C PHE A 20 -5.49 51.06 -20.21
N ALA A 21 -6.15 51.97 -19.50
CA ALA A 21 -6.41 51.82 -18.07
C ALA A 21 -7.29 50.61 -17.76
N GLN A 22 -8.34 50.39 -18.59
CA GLN A 22 -9.22 49.23 -18.44
C GLN A 22 -8.51 47.93 -18.76
N LEU A 23 -7.65 47.89 -19.79
CA LEU A 23 -6.85 46.74 -20.16
C LEU A 23 -5.88 46.39 -19.03
N ASN A 24 -5.17 47.35 -18.47
CA ASN A 24 -4.29 47.14 -17.33
C ASN A 24 -5.06 46.68 -16.08
N ARG A 25 -6.25 47.21 -15.83
CA ARG A 25 -7.10 46.73 -14.72
C ARG A 25 -7.46 45.26 -14.88
N VAL A 26 -7.81 44.81 -16.07
CA VAL A 26 -8.16 43.42 -16.33
C VAL A 26 -6.91 42.55 -16.31
N GLN A 27 -5.80 42.97 -16.93
CA GLN A 27 -4.58 42.17 -17.06
C GLN A 27 -3.74 42.12 -15.77
N VAL A 28 -3.74 43.14 -14.93
CA VAL A 28 -2.92 43.19 -13.72
C VAL A 28 -3.74 42.84 -12.46
N TYR A 29 -4.92 43.45 -12.30
CA TYR A 29 -5.74 43.26 -11.08
C TYR A 29 -6.82 42.19 -11.24
N GLY A 30 -7.23 41.89 -12.47
CA GLY A 30 -8.28 40.92 -12.75
C GLY A 30 -7.76 39.57 -13.25
N ALA A 31 -6.49 39.47 -13.67
CA ALA A 31 -5.92 38.31 -14.30
C ALA A 31 -6.00 37.09 -13.40
N GLN A 32 -5.54 37.21 -12.16
CA GLN A 32 -5.55 36.12 -11.20
C GLN A 32 -6.96 35.58 -10.93
N ARG A 33 -7.95 36.47 -10.78
CA ARG A 33 -9.35 36.09 -10.59
C ARG A 33 -9.96 35.40 -11.81
N LEU A 34 -9.52 35.76 -13.04
CA LEU A 34 -9.95 35.10 -14.27
C LEU A 34 -9.27 33.74 -14.47
N VAL A 35 -8.03 33.58 -14.04
CA VAL A 35 -7.29 32.33 -14.04
C VAL A 35 -7.87 31.35 -13.01
N GLU A 36 -8.24 31.86 -11.83
CA GLU A 36 -8.83 31.06 -10.74
C GLU A 36 -10.34 30.80 -10.93
N ASP A 37 -10.97 31.34 -11.98
CA ASP A 37 -12.39 31.08 -12.24
C ASP A 37 -12.63 29.63 -12.67
N PRO A 38 -13.40 28.85 -11.92
CA PRO A 38 -13.68 27.44 -12.24
C PRO A 38 -14.36 27.22 -13.60
N THR A 39 -14.92 28.27 -14.19
CA THR A 39 -15.56 28.22 -15.51
C THR A 39 -14.60 28.52 -16.66
N ASN A 40 -13.33 28.84 -16.36
CA ASN A 40 -12.33 29.17 -17.37
C ASN A 40 -11.74 27.89 -18.00
N ALA A 41 -12.46 27.33 -18.97
CA ALA A 41 -12.04 26.15 -19.69
C ALA A 41 -10.67 26.29 -20.41
N ARG A 42 -10.22 27.54 -20.68
CA ARG A 42 -8.94 27.77 -21.37
C ARG A 42 -7.74 27.34 -20.50
N VAL A 43 -7.75 27.70 -19.22
CA VAL A 43 -6.68 27.30 -18.27
C VAL A 43 -6.64 25.78 -18.13
N ALA A 44 -7.80 25.13 -18.05
CA ALA A 44 -7.87 23.65 -17.98
C ALA A 44 -7.37 22.99 -19.28
N ILE A 45 -7.65 23.57 -20.44
CA ILE A 45 -7.18 23.06 -21.74
C ILE A 45 -5.64 23.21 -21.85
N GLU A 46 -5.10 24.38 -21.49
CA GLU A 46 -3.66 24.62 -21.49
C GLU A 46 -2.94 23.70 -20.50
N ALA A 47 -3.47 23.54 -19.28
CA ALA A 47 -2.89 22.67 -18.27
C ALA A 47 -2.90 21.19 -18.68
N PHE A 48 -3.98 20.72 -19.32
CA PHE A 48 -4.07 19.34 -19.79
C PHE A 48 -3.13 19.08 -21.00
N GLY A 49 -3.01 20.02 -21.92
CA GLY A 49 -2.17 19.93 -23.11
C GLY A 49 -0.69 20.30 -22.86
N ALA A 50 -0.33 20.74 -21.66
CA ALA A 50 1.05 21.09 -21.31
C ALA A 50 1.97 19.87 -21.28
N PRO A 51 3.29 20.04 -21.53
CA PRO A 51 4.25 18.97 -21.29
C PRO A 51 4.23 18.56 -19.81
N ARG A 52 4.41 17.25 -19.57
CA ARG A 52 4.55 16.67 -18.23
C ARG A 52 5.77 15.77 -18.20
N GLY A 53 6.51 15.78 -17.10
CA GLY A 53 7.62 14.91 -16.84
C GLY A 53 7.23 13.43 -16.95
N ARG A 54 8.20 12.59 -17.20
CA ARG A 54 8.02 11.15 -17.29
C ARG A 54 7.93 10.53 -15.90
N ILE A 55 7.24 9.38 -15.83
CA ILE A 55 7.35 8.47 -14.70
C ILE A 55 8.08 7.24 -15.22
N ALA A 56 9.15 6.84 -14.54
CA ALA A 56 9.96 5.68 -14.94
C ALA A 56 10.25 4.78 -13.73
N THR A 57 10.48 3.49 -13.96
CA THR A 57 10.88 2.52 -12.94
C THR A 57 12.35 2.70 -12.54
N ALA A 58 12.80 2.02 -11.47
CA ALA A 58 14.19 2.03 -11.01
C ALA A 58 15.18 1.53 -12.07
N ASP A 59 14.76 0.59 -12.92
CA ASP A 59 15.50 0.03 -14.04
C ASP A 59 15.29 0.80 -15.36
N GLY A 60 14.66 2.00 -15.31
CA GLY A 60 14.61 2.96 -16.39
C GLY A 60 13.48 2.75 -17.42
N VAL A 61 12.54 1.86 -17.15
CA VAL A 61 11.37 1.65 -18.04
C VAL A 61 10.37 2.79 -17.85
N VAL A 62 10.04 3.49 -18.94
CA VAL A 62 9.06 4.58 -18.92
C VAL A 62 7.64 4.01 -18.80
N VAL A 63 6.91 4.45 -17.77
CA VAL A 63 5.55 3.98 -17.48
C VAL A 63 4.47 5.05 -17.67
N ALA A 64 4.87 6.32 -17.76
CA ALA A 64 4.01 7.42 -18.18
C ALA A 64 4.83 8.51 -18.89
N GLU A 65 4.34 9.01 -20.01
CA GLU A 65 4.98 10.07 -20.81
C GLU A 65 3.93 10.95 -21.50
N SER A 66 4.34 12.12 -22.00
CA SER A 66 3.47 13.02 -22.76
C SER A 66 3.85 12.98 -24.23
N LEU A 67 2.93 12.57 -25.09
CA LEU A 67 3.10 12.51 -26.54
C LEU A 67 2.38 13.68 -27.23
N SER A 68 2.96 14.21 -28.30
CA SER A 68 2.30 15.20 -29.15
C SER A 68 1.07 14.58 -29.81
N THR A 69 0.01 15.36 -29.97
CA THR A 69 -1.23 14.93 -30.62
C THR A 69 -1.61 15.84 -31.78
N GLU A 70 -2.35 15.31 -32.76
CA GLU A 70 -2.92 16.06 -33.87
C GLU A 70 -4.26 16.75 -33.51
N SER A 71 -4.65 16.75 -32.24
CA SER A 71 -5.86 17.40 -31.77
C SER A 71 -5.78 18.91 -32.00
N SER A 72 -6.87 19.52 -32.50
CA SER A 72 -6.98 20.98 -32.62
C SER A 72 -7.17 21.70 -31.28
N ARG A 73 -7.38 20.95 -30.20
CA ARG A 73 -7.70 21.49 -28.87
C ARG A 73 -6.58 21.30 -27.85
N PHE A 74 -5.81 20.20 -27.98
CA PHE A 74 -4.75 19.84 -27.05
C PHE A 74 -3.47 19.53 -27.81
N ASP A 75 -2.36 20.09 -27.37
CA ASP A 75 -1.05 19.91 -28.02
C ASP A 75 -0.42 18.55 -27.67
N ARG A 76 -0.73 18.04 -26.47
CA ARG A 76 -0.18 16.79 -25.94
C ARG A 76 -1.25 15.94 -25.29
N GLN A 77 -0.97 14.64 -25.19
CA GLN A 77 -1.76 13.63 -24.50
C GLN A 77 -0.86 12.82 -23.60
N ARG A 78 -1.32 12.51 -22.39
CA ARG A 78 -0.65 11.58 -21.51
C ARG A 78 -0.82 10.16 -22.01
N HIS A 79 0.29 9.40 -22.06
CA HIS A 79 0.35 8.03 -22.55
C HIS A 79 1.01 7.13 -21.53
N TYR A 80 0.48 5.92 -21.38
CA TYR A 80 0.93 4.89 -20.43
C TYR A 80 1.33 3.64 -21.22
N PRO A 81 2.63 3.48 -21.57
CA PRO A 81 3.10 2.42 -22.48
C PRO A 81 2.77 1.00 -22.00
N HIS A 82 2.70 0.81 -20.68
CA HIS A 82 2.44 -0.50 -20.07
C HIS A 82 1.01 -0.64 -19.52
N GLY A 83 0.11 0.27 -19.85
CA GLY A 83 -1.34 0.20 -19.60
C GLY A 83 -1.68 -0.32 -18.20
N VAL A 84 -2.32 -1.47 -18.15
CA VAL A 84 -2.87 -2.07 -16.93
C VAL A 84 -1.81 -2.35 -15.83
N LEU A 85 -0.55 -2.59 -16.22
CA LEU A 85 0.49 -3.03 -15.27
C LEU A 85 0.83 -1.99 -14.20
N TYR A 86 0.67 -0.71 -14.51
CA TYR A 86 1.02 0.40 -13.61
C TYR A 86 -0.17 1.29 -13.24
N ALA A 87 -1.38 0.99 -13.72
CA ALA A 87 -2.53 1.88 -13.56
C ALA A 87 -2.81 2.27 -12.10
N HIS A 88 -2.69 1.34 -11.15
CA HIS A 88 -2.90 1.61 -9.73
C HIS A 88 -1.76 2.42 -9.08
N LEU A 89 -0.59 2.50 -9.73
CA LEU A 89 0.54 3.32 -9.29
C LEU A 89 0.50 4.69 -9.95
N THR A 90 0.54 4.73 -11.29
CA THR A 90 0.54 5.98 -12.04
C THR A 90 -0.77 6.75 -11.86
N GLY A 91 -1.88 6.02 -11.76
CA GLY A 91 -3.20 6.60 -11.93
C GLY A 91 -3.40 7.05 -13.39
N TYR A 92 -4.05 8.18 -13.58
CA TYR A 92 -4.31 8.79 -14.87
C TYR A 92 -4.30 10.31 -14.79
N HIS A 93 -4.00 10.97 -15.92
CA HIS A 93 -4.18 12.40 -16.14
C HIS A 93 -5.26 12.61 -17.20
N SER A 94 -6.45 13.04 -16.78
CA SER A 94 -7.64 13.13 -17.62
C SER A 94 -8.25 14.54 -17.60
N PHE A 95 -8.62 15.07 -18.77
CA PHE A 95 -9.31 16.34 -18.87
C PHE A 95 -10.70 16.32 -18.21
N THR A 96 -11.41 15.19 -18.29
CA THR A 96 -12.79 15.09 -17.80
C THR A 96 -12.89 14.51 -16.40
N SER A 97 -11.93 13.65 -16.02
CA SER A 97 -11.96 12.90 -14.76
C SER A 97 -10.92 13.40 -13.74
N GLY A 98 -10.12 14.42 -14.10
CA GLY A 98 -9.05 14.93 -13.25
C GLY A 98 -7.83 14.01 -13.22
N VAL A 99 -7.10 14.03 -12.10
CA VAL A 99 -5.86 13.29 -11.91
C VAL A 99 -5.98 12.31 -10.74
N ALA A 100 -5.29 11.18 -10.83
CA ALA A 100 -5.29 10.14 -9.80
C ALA A 100 -3.90 9.51 -9.64
N GLY A 101 -3.66 8.77 -8.56
CA GLY A 101 -2.40 8.07 -8.31
C GLY A 101 -1.19 9.01 -8.21
N LEU A 102 -0.03 8.57 -8.67
CA LEU A 102 1.19 9.38 -8.69
C LEU A 102 1.08 10.62 -9.57
N GLU A 103 0.26 10.57 -10.64
CA GLU A 103 -0.07 11.75 -11.43
C GLU A 103 -0.68 12.86 -10.57
N SER A 104 -1.47 12.50 -9.54
CA SER A 104 -2.06 13.46 -8.60
C SER A 104 -1.08 13.88 -7.50
N THR A 105 -0.39 12.91 -6.88
CA THR A 105 0.55 13.18 -5.79
C THR A 105 1.71 14.08 -6.24
N TYR A 106 2.21 13.87 -7.45
CA TYR A 106 3.32 14.62 -8.03
C TYR A 106 2.89 15.58 -9.16
N ASP A 107 1.61 16.04 -9.15
CA ASP A 107 1.05 16.87 -10.21
C ASP A 107 1.84 18.18 -10.42
N GLU A 108 2.28 18.84 -9.35
CA GLU A 108 3.07 20.07 -9.44
C GLU A 108 4.47 19.81 -10.03
N VAL A 109 5.12 18.72 -9.59
CA VAL A 109 6.45 18.32 -10.06
C VAL A 109 6.42 17.95 -11.54
N LEU A 110 5.51 17.06 -11.91
CA LEU A 110 5.35 16.59 -13.29
C LEU A 110 4.94 17.71 -14.23
N GLY A 111 4.13 18.67 -13.75
CA GLY A 111 3.65 19.80 -14.54
C GLY A 111 4.56 21.03 -14.54
N GLY A 112 5.73 20.99 -13.88
CA GLY A 112 6.64 22.14 -13.84
C GLY A 112 6.10 23.32 -13.04
N ARG A 113 5.30 23.07 -11.99
CA ARG A 113 4.59 24.09 -11.22
C ARG A 113 5.10 24.29 -9.79
N THR A 114 6.18 23.63 -9.39
CA THR A 114 6.79 23.83 -8.07
C THR A 114 7.37 25.24 -7.93
N ALA A 115 7.52 25.71 -6.68
CA ALA A 115 8.10 27.01 -6.40
C ALA A 115 9.54 27.16 -6.94
N GLU A 116 10.31 26.07 -6.91
CA GLU A 116 11.69 26.02 -7.41
C GLU A 116 11.73 26.12 -8.95
N GLN A 117 10.82 25.43 -9.63
CA GLN A 117 10.68 25.47 -11.09
C GLN A 117 10.18 26.84 -11.61
N ARG A 118 9.50 27.63 -10.75
CA ARG A 118 9.02 29.00 -11.05
C ARG A 118 9.92 30.11 -10.51
N ALA A 119 11.07 29.78 -9.96
CA ALA A 119 11.92 30.76 -9.26
C ALA A 119 12.53 31.85 -10.16
N ASP A 120 12.51 31.67 -11.48
CA ASP A 120 12.94 32.72 -12.42
C ASP A 120 11.73 33.57 -12.88
N PRO A 121 11.59 34.84 -12.40
CA PRO A 121 10.48 35.72 -12.79
C PRO A 121 10.45 36.08 -14.28
N LEU A 122 11.55 35.86 -15.01
CA LEU A 122 11.66 36.10 -16.44
C LEU A 122 11.39 34.85 -17.27
N TYR A 123 11.35 33.69 -16.62
CA TYR A 123 11.10 32.43 -17.27
C TYR A 123 9.75 32.41 -18.03
N ASP A 124 8.67 32.82 -17.37
CA ASP A 124 7.33 32.91 -17.98
C ASP A 124 7.25 33.85 -19.20
N LEU A 125 8.21 34.75 -19.35
CA LEU A 125 8.26 35.71 -20.46
C LEU A 125 8.99 35.19 -21.70
N PHE A 126 9.92 34.21 -21.52
CA PHE A 126 10.83 33.76 -22.57
C PHE A 126 10.85 32.26 -22.80
N ALA A 127 10.34 31.44 -21.86
CA ALA A 127 10.26 30.00 -22.03
C ALA A 127 8.97 29.60 -22.75
N ALA A 128 9.12 28.76 -23.75
CA ALA A 128 7.99 28.25 -24.53
C ALA A 128 7.26 27.10 -23.81
N ASP A 129 7.99 26.33 -22.97
CA ASP A 129 7.45 25.16 -22.22
C ASP A 129 7.95 25.23 -20.75
N PRO A 130 7.11 24.78 -19.78
CA PRO A 130 7.54 24.71 -18.39
C PRO A 130 8.68 23.68 -18.19
N GLU A 131 9.60 23.96 -17.26
CA GLU A 131 10.61 23.00 -16.82
C GLU A 131 9.94 21.89 -15.99
N THR A 132 9.58 20.81 -16.63
CA THR A 132 9.01 19.63 -15.97
C THR A 132 10.10 18.80 -15.31
N ALA A 133 9.74 17.98 -14.32
CA ALA A 133 10.66 17.02 -13.72
C ALA A 133 10.11 15.59 -13.82
N ASP A 134 11.05 14.65 -14.01
CA ASP A 134 10.76 13.23 -14.10
C ASP A 134 10.72 12.60 -12.70
N VAL A 135 9.81 11.67 -12.48
CA VAL A 135 9.66 10.88 -11.25
C VAL A 135 10.22 9.47 -11.50
N VAL A 136 11.23 9.07 -10.72
CA VAL A 136 11.82 7.73 -10.77
C VAL A 136 11.29 6.92 -9.60
N LEU A 137 10.68 5.78 -9.91
CA LEU A 137 10.10 4.87 -8.93
C LEU A 137 11.13 3.93 -8.33
N THR A 138 10.82 3.34 -7.19
CA THR A 138 11.56 2.23 -6.58
C THR A 138 11.21 0.88 -7.23
N ILE A 139 10.14 0.83 -8.00
CA ILE A 139 9.62 -0.38 -8.65
C ILE A 139 10.62 -0.93 -9.67
N ASN A 140 10.84 -2.24 -9.63
CA ASN A 140 11.53 -2.99 -10.66
C ASN A 140 10.51 -3.55 -11.67
N HIS A 141 10.74 -3.30 -12.97
CA HIS A 141 9.78 -3.69 -14.01
C HIS A 141 9.59 -5.20 -14.11
N ALA A 142 10.68 -5.97 -14.04
CA ALA A 142 10.63 -7.43 -14.14
C ALA A 142 9.83 -8.03 -12.96
N LEU A 143 10.06 -7.54 -11.73
CA LEU A 143 9.31 -7.99 -10.56
C LEU A 143 7.82 -7.60 -10.61
N GLN A 144 7.51 -6.40 -11.09
CA GLN A 144 6.12 -5.96 -11.28
C GLN A 144 5.39 -6.87 -12.28
N GLN A 145 6.06 -7.20 -13.39
CA GLN A 145 5.54 -8.13 -14.40
C GLN A 145 5.38 -9.55 -13.85
N ALA A 146 6.37 -10.04 -13.09
CA ALA A 146 6.30 -11.34 -12.44
C ALA A 146 5.14 -11.41 -11.44
N ALA A 147 4.93 -10.37 -10.62
CA ALA A 147 3.81 -10.28 -9.69
C ALA A 147 2.46 -10.34 -10.41
N ALA A 148 2.31 -9.60 -11.51
CA ALA A 148 1.09 -9.63 -12.32
C ALA A 148 0.85 -11.00 -12.95
N THR A 149 1.90 -11.61 -13.52
CA THR A 149 1.82 -12.91 -14.17
C THR A 149 1.50 -14.02 -13.17
N ALA A 150 2.16 -14.04 -12.01
CA ALA A 150 1.97 -15.05 -10.97
C ALA A 150 0.58 -14.99 -10.34
N LEU A 151 0.03 -13.79 -10.10
CA LEU A 151 -1.33 -13.62 -9.60
C LEU A 151 -2.36 -14.04 -10.66
N GLY A 152 -2.09 -13.73 -11.95
CA GLY A 152 -2.98 -14.00 -13.07
C GLY A 152 -4.31 -13.25 -12.94
N ASP A 153 -5.40 -13.91 -13.33
CA ASP A 153 -6.76 -13.31 -13.31
C ASP A 153 -7.42 -13.31 -11.92
N ARG A 154 -6.70 -13.76 -10.89
CA ARG A 154 -7.25 -13.80 -9.52
C ARG A 154 -7.41 -12.36 -8.99
N GLU A 155 -8.52 -12.12 -8.30
CA GLU A 155 -8.66 -10.91 -7.52
C GLU A 155 -7.73 -10.94 -6.32
N GLY A 156 -6.90 -9.88 -6.15
CA GLY A 156 -5.93 -9.87 -5.07
C GLY A 156 -4.83 -8.83 -5.23
N ALA A 157 -3.75 -9.02 -4.47
CA ALA A 157 -2.60 -8.14 -4.49
C ALA A 157 -1.29 -8.87 -4.19
N VAL A 158 -0.19 -8.35 -4.76
CA VAL A 158 1.19 -8.76 -4.46
C VAL A 158 1.98 -7.51 -4.11
N VAL A 159 2.63 -7.52 -2.95
CA VAL A 159 3.51 -6.45 -2.47
C VAL A 159 4.87 -7.04 -2.16
N MET A 160 5.93 -6.45 -2.72
CA MET A 160 7.32 -6.78 -2.44
C MET A 160 8.05 -5.50 -2.07
N LEU A 161 8.78 -5.49 -0.97
CA LEU A 161 9.55 -4.33 -0.54
C LEU A 161 10.90 -4.72 0.10
N ASP A 162 11.86 -3.82 0.01
CA ASP A 162 13.12 -3.91 0.75
C ASP A 162 12.85 -3.62 2.24
N PRO A 163 13.14 -4.58 3.15
CA PRO A 163 12.80 -4.43 4.56
C PRO A 163 13.64 -3.37 5.29
N VAL A 164 14.76 -2.93 4.73
CA VAL A 164 15.66 -1.94 5.35
C VAL A 164 15.33 -0.52 4.88
N THR A 165 15.17 -0.35 3.57
CA THR A 165 14.97 0.98 2.96
C THR A 165 13.50 1.38 2.84
N GLY A 166 12.58 0.42 2.89
CA GLY A 166 11.16 0.63 2.62
C GLY A 166 10.82 0.81 1.13
N ASN A 167 11.80 0.65 0.25
CA ASN A 167 11.58 0.73 -1.19
C ASN A 167 10.61 -0.37 -1.64
N VAL A 168 9.48 0.02 -2.21
CA VAL A 168 8.55 -0.93 -2.81
C VAL A 168 9.09 -1.38 -4.16
N LEU A 169 9.41 -2.67 -4.29
CA LEU A 169 10.01 -3.27 -5.47
C LEU A 169 8.97 -3.74 -6.49
N ALA A 170 7.81 -4.18 -6.00
CA ALA A 170 6.62 -4.48 -6.79
C ALA A 170 5.35 -4.22 -5.95
N LEU A 171 4.32 -3.68 -6.59
CA LEU A 171 3.01 -3.44 -5.99
C LEU A 171 1.94 -3.62 -7.06
N TRP A 172 1.34 -4.80 -7.05
CA TRP A 172 0.33 -5.20 -8.02
C TRP A 172 -1.03 -5.40 -7.36
N SER A 173 -2.07 -4.90 -8.01
CA SER A 173 -3.48 -5.12 -7.64
C SER A 173 -4.25 -5.64 -8.84
N SER A 174 -5.07 -6.67 -8.65
CA SER A 174 -5.91 -7.28 -9.67
C SER A 174 -7.36 -7.36 -9.17
N PRO A 175 -8.37 -7.12 -10.04
CA PRO A 175 -8.24 -6.65 -11.42
C PRO A 175 -7.71 -5.22 -11.51
N SER A 176 -7.16 -4.88 -12.68
CA SER A 176 -6.65 -3.55 -13.01
C SER A 176 -7.32 -3.01 -14.27
N TYR A 177 -6.94 -1.83 -14.71
CA TYR A 177 -7.54 -1.14 -15.85
C TYR A 177 -6.47 -0.51 -16.75
N ASP A 178 -6.81 -0.18 -18.01
CA ASP A 178 -5.96 0.65 -18.87
C ASP A 178 -6.27 2.14 -18.63
N PRO A 179 -5.29 2.97 -18.19
CA PRO A 179 -5.50 4.41 -17.99
C PRO A 179 -5.54 5.22 -19.30
N ASN A 180 -5.07 4.67 -20.43
CA ASN A 180 -5.01 5.39 -21.70
C ASN A 180 -6.38 5.91 -22.21
N PRO A 181 -7.47 5.13 -22.18
CA PRO A 181 -8.78 5.63 -22.57
C PRO A 181 -9.26 6.81 -21.71
N LEU A 182 -8.93 6.83 -20.40
CA LEU A 182 -9.31 7.93 -19.50
C LEU A 182 -8.55 9.23 -19.78
N SER A 183 -7.35 9.11 -20.36
CA SER A 183 -6.45 10.22 -20.69
C SER A 183 -6.58 10.67 -22.14
N SER A 184 -7.61 10.17 -22.85
CA SER A 184 -7.86 10.50 -24.26
C SER A 184 -8.20 11.99 -24.44
N VAL A 185 -7.70 12.57 -25.56
CA VAL A 185 -8.10 13.90 -26.04
C VAL A 185 -9.54 13.91 -26.57
N ASP A 186 -10.12 12.77 -26.91
CA ASP A 186 -11.55 12.59 -27.15
C ASP A 186 -12.27 12.49 -25.81
N THR A 187 -12.84 13.62 -25.38
CA THR A 187 -13.51 13.71 -24.07
C THR A 187 -14.79 12.86 -24.00
N THR A 188 -15.41 12.51 -25.13
CA THR A 188 -16.59 11.62 -25.15
C THR A 188 -16.15 10.20 -24.87
N ALA A 189 -15.14 9.72 -25.60
CA ALA A 189 -14.57 8.39 -25.38
C ALA A 189 -14.01 8.22 -23.96
N ALA A 190 -13.36 9.27 -23.41
CA ALA A 190 -12.85 9.25 -22.03
C ALA A 190 -13.98 9.10 -20.99
N ASN A 191 -15.10 9.81 -21.18
CA ASN A 191 -16.26 9.69 -20.30
C ASN A 191 -16.94 8.31 -20.38
N GLU A 192 -17.06 7.75 -21.61
CA GLU A 192 -17.61 6.41 -21.81
C GLU A 192 -16.72 5.34 -21.15
N ALA A 193 -15.40 5.44 -21.31
CA ALA A 193 -14.45 4.54 -20.66
C ALA A 193 -14.57 4.60 -19.13
N ARG A 194 -14.66 5.82 -18.57
CA ARG A 194 -14.86 5.99 -17.13
C ARG A 194 -16.18 5.38 -16.64
N ALA A 195 -17.26 5.62 -17.39
CA ALA A 195 -18.56 5.06 -17.03
C ALA A 195 -18.55 3.53 -17.05
N ALA A 196 -17.87 2.91 -18.02
CA ALA A 196 -17.70 1.47 -18.11
C ALA A 196 -16.93 0.92 -16.88
N LEU A 197 -15.80 1.54 -16.51
CA LEU A 197 -15.01 1.12 -15.33
C LEU A 197 -15.78 1.26 -14.02
N LEU A 198 -16.61 2.30 -13.89
CA LEU A 198 -17.44 2.50 -12.69
C LEU A 198 -18.63 1.51 -12.63
N ALA A 199 -19.08 0.99 -13.74
CA ALA A 199 -20.16 0.01 -13.84
C ALA A 199 -19.66 -1.44 -13.71
N ASP A 200 -18.36 -1.66 -13.76
CA ASP A 200 -17.75 -2.99 -13.67
C ASP A 200 -17.86 -3.54 -12.25
N PRO A 201 -18.55 -4.67 -12.04
CA PRO A 201 -18.74 -5.26 -10.72
C PRO A 201 -17.44 -5.74 -10.06
N THR A 202 -16.37 -5.91 -10.83
CA THR A 202 -15.05 -6.31 -10.29
C THR A 202 -14.27 -5.14 -9.68
N ASN A 203 -14.79 -3.91 -9.80
CA ASN A 203 -14.17 -2.69 -9.27
C ASN A 203 -12.69 -2.53 -9.67
N PRO A 204 -12.36 -2.50 -10.97
CA PRO A 204 -10.98 -2.49 -11.43
C PRO A 204 -10.22 -1.18 -11.08
N LEU A 205 -10.92 -0.12 -10.68
CA LEU A 205 -10.32 1.13 -10.20
C LEU A 205 -9.80 1.06 -8.75
N LEU A 206 -10.16 0.01 -7.99
CA LEU A 206 -9.79 -0.14 -6.59
C LEU A 206 -8.38 -0.71 -6.44
N PRO A 207 -7.41 0.04 -5.86
CA PRO A 207 -6.05 -0.44 -5.65
C PRO A 207 -6.00 -1.35 -4.42
N ARG A 208 -6.30 -2.63 -4.57
CA ARG A 208 -6.44 -3.60 -3.46
C ARG A 208 -5.20 -3.71 -2.56
N ALA A 209 -4.03 -3.44 -3.11
CA ALA A 209 -2.79 -3.45 -2.32
C ALA A 209 -2.75 -2.37 -1.22
N THR A 210 -3.45 -1.25 -1.43
CA THR A 210 -3.38 -0.06 -0.56
C THR A 210 -4.75 0.49 -0.16
N GLY A 211 -5.75 0.40 -1.02
CA GLY A 211 -7.05 1.09 -0.87
C GLY A 211 -8.14 0.27 -0.19
N GLU A 212 -7.90 -0.99 0.11
CA GLU A 212 -8.88 -1.87 0.75
C GLU A 212 -8.24 -2.66 1.89
N ILE A 213 -9.01 -2.86 2.96
CA ILE A 213 -8.58 -3.63 4.14
C ILE A 213 -9.35 -4.94 4.22
N PHE A 214 -8.64 -6.01 4.55
CA PHE A 214 -9.18 -7.36 4.64
C PHE A 214 -8.76 -8.01 5.95
N ALA A 215 -9.57 -8.93 6.48
CA ALA A 215 -9.17 -9.73 7.62
C ALA A 215 -7.88 -10.51 7.30
N PRO A 216 -6.77 -10.31 8.04
CA PRO A 216 -5.50 -10.97 7.76
C PRO A 216 -5.50 -12.44 8.19
N GLY A 217 -6.45 -12.84 9.04
CA GLY A 217 -6.50 -14.19 9.60
C GLY A 217 -5.18 -14.58 10.25
N SER A 218 -4.77 -15.82 10.06
CA SER A 218 -3.57 -16.36 10.73
C SER A 218 -2.25 -15.66 10.39
N THR A 219 -2.19 -14.72 9.44
CA THR A 219 -0.97 -13.91 9.24
C THR A 219 -0.77 -12.92 10.39
N PHE A 220 -1.86 -12.48 11.04
CA PHE A 220 -1.80 -11.62 12.23
C PHE A 220 -1.13 -12.30 13.44
N LYS A 221 -1.02 -13.62 13.44
CA LYS A 221 -0.31 -14.36 14.50
C LYS A 221 1.17 -13.99 14.61
N VAL A 222 1.76 -13.36 13.59
CA VAL A 222 3.09 -12.75 13.68
C VAL A 222 3.08 -11.63 14.71
N VAL A 223 2.06 -10.77 14.70
CA VAL A 223 1.87 -9.69 15.68
C VAL A 223 1.61 -10.26 17.06
N THR A 224 0.76 -11.28 17.17
CA THR A 224 0.47 -11.93 18.47
C THR A 224 1.68 -12.68 19.03
N ALA A 225 2.50 -13.33 18.19
CA ALA A 225 3.76 -13.94 18.61
C ALA A 225 4.75 -12.90 19.12
N THR A 226 4.85 -11.76 18.45
CA THR A 226 5.64 -10.62 18.92
C THR A 226 5.18 -10.17 20.29
N ALA A 227 3.87 -9.96 20.47
CA ALA A 227 3.31 -9.57 21.77
C ALA A 227 3.61 -10.61 22.87
N ALA A 228 3.51 -11.88 22.58
CA ALA A 228 3.83 -12.97 23.52
C ALA A 228 5.29 -12.94 23.98
N VAL A 229 6.22 -12.72 23.02
CA VAL A 229 7.65 -12.64 23.34
C VAL A 229 8.00 -11.37 24.11
N GLU A 230 7.51 -10.20 23.61
CA GLU A 230 7.84 -8.88 24.20
C GLU A 230 7.26 -8.69 25.60
N THR A 231 6.03 -9.14 25.82
CA THR A 231 5.28 -8.73 27.01
C THR A 231 4.93 -9.87 27.98
N ALA A 232 4.89 -11.11 27.48
CA ALA A 232 4.51 -12.27 28.27
C ALA A 232 5.67 -13.28 28.52
N GLY A 233 6.90 -12.93 28.13
CA GLY A 233 8.10 -13.71 28.39
C GLY A 233 8.16 -15.04 27.65
N PHE A 234 7.43 -15.20 26.54
CA PHE A 234 7.51 -16.38 25.69
C PHE A 234 8.88 -16.49 25.04
N THR A 235 9.35 -17.71 24.92
CA THR A 235 10.44 -18.10 24.01
C THR A 235 9.89 -19.04 22.95
N LEU A 236 10.72 -19.50 22.03
CA LEU A 236 10.26 -20.50 21.04
C LEU A 236 9.93 -21.86 21.68
N ASP A 237 10.52 -22.16 22.85
CA ASP A 237 10.44 -23.47 23.50
C ASP A 237 9.57 -23.48 24.76
N LEU A 238 9.20 -22.30 25.31
CA LEU A 238 8.41 -22.14 26.54
C LEU A 238 7.52 -20.88 26.50
N PRO A 239 6.34 -20.89 27.20
CA PRO A 239 5.74 -22.03 27.89
C PRO A 239 5.16 -23.06 26.92
N LEU A 240 4.86 -24.25 27.41
CA LEU A 240 4.12 -25.28 26.66
C LEU A 240 2.62 -25.09 26.89
N LEU A 241 1.88 -24.88 25.82
CA LEU A 241 0.41 -24.79 25.83
C LEU A 241 -0.20 -26.18 25.63
N ASN A 242 -1.35 -26.43 26.25
CA ASN A 242 -2.04 -27.71 26.14
C ASN A 242 -2.47 -27.99 24.69
N GLU A 243 -2.28 -29.22 24.24
CA GLU A 243 -2.81 -29.68 22.95
C GLU A 243 -4.34 -29.80 23.03
N THR A 244 -5.03 -29.11 22.12
CA THR A 244 -6.51 -29.12 22.05
C THR A 244 -6.99 -28.84 20.62
N ASP A 245 -8.21 -29.28 20.31
CA ASP A 245 -8.93 -28.93 19.07
C ASP A 245 -9.86 -27.72 19.24
N GLY A 246 -10.13 -27.32 20.50
CA GLY A 246 -11.00 -26.20 20.85
C GLY A 246 -10.57 -25.47 22.11
N TYR A 247 -10.52 -24.16 22.06
CA TYR A 247 -10.29 -23.27 23.22
C TYR A 247 -11.55 -22.44 23.48
N VAL A 248 -12.03 -22.45 24.70
CA VAL A 248 -13.17 -21.63 25.13
C VAL A 248 -12.63 -20.44 25.91
N PRO A 249 -12.62 -19.24 25.34
CA PRO A 249 -12.18 -18.03 26.04
C PRO A 249 -13.03 -17.76 27.30
N PRO A 250 -12.47 -17.08 28.31
CA PRO A 250 -13.26 -16.56 29.43
C PRO A 250 -14.52 -15.79 28.94
N LEU A 251 -15.59 -15.82 29.72
CA LEU A 251 -16.86 -15.10 29.49
C LEU A 251 -17.68 -15.58 28.27
N THR A 252 -17.38 -16.71 27.67
CA THR A 252 -18.20 -17.31 26.61
C THR A 252 -18.28 -18.83 26.79
N ASN A 253 -19.25 -19.44 26.07
CA ASN A 253 -19.34 -20.89 25.91
C ASN A 253 -19.05 -21.34 24.46
N ARG A 254 -18.59 -20.42 23.61
CA ARG A 254 -18.23 -20.71 22.21
C ARG A 254 -16.76 -21.01 22.11
N ALA A 255 -16.42 -22.18 21.58
CA ALA A 255 -15.05 -22.54 21.33
C ALA A 255 -14.51 -21.90 20.05
N ILE A 256 -13.24 -21.47 20.09
CA ILE A 256 -12.41 -21.20 18.92
C ILE A 256 -11.74 -22.53 18.56
N THR A 257 -11.90 -22.98 17.32
CA THR A 257 -11.39 -24.25 16.83
C THR A 257 -10.22 -24.07 15.87
N ASN A 258 -9.42 -25.13 15.73
CA ASN A 258 -8.36 -25.17 14.76
C ASN A 258 -8.89 -25.49 13.36
N TYR A 259 -8.10 -25.13 12.33
CA TYR A 259 -8.43 -25.43 10.95
C TYR A 259 -8.63 -26.95 10.74
N GLY A 260 -9.74 -27.31 10.09
CA GLY A 260 -10.10 -28.71 9.85
C GLY A 260 -10.32 -29.54 11.10
N GLY A 261 -10.53 -28.94 12.28
CA GLY A 261 -10.72 -29.63 13.56
C GLY A 261 -9.46 -30.34 14.07
N SER A 262 -8.28 -29.89 13.65
CA SER A 262 -7.00 -30.46 14.08
C SER A 262 -6.70 -30.16 15.54
N THR A 263 -5.98 -31.07 16.21
CA THR A 263 -5.42 -30.86 17.55
C THR A 263 -4.02 -30.25 17.43
N CYS A 264 -3.72 -29.19 18.17
CA CYS A 264 -2.41 -28.58 18.26
C CYS A 264 -2.22 -27.85 19.61
N GLY A 265 -0.98 -27.53 19.92
CA GLY A 265 -0.49 -26.97 21.18
C GLY A 265 1.03 -27.06 21.22
N GLY A 266 1.61 -27.18 22.42
CA GLY A 266 3.06 -27.24 22.58
C GLY A 266 3.68 -25.87 22.73
N ASP A 267 4.93 -25.72 22.29
CA ASP A 267 5.68 -24.47 22.35
C ASP A 267 5.28 -23.47 21.25
N LEU A 268 5.84 -22.26 21.29
CA LEU A 268 5.53 -21.21 20.32
C LEU A 268 5.97 -21.59 18.90
N ARG A 269 7.10 -22.31 18.74
CA ARG A 269 7.61 -22.80 17.46
C ARG A 269 6.59 -23.73 16.79
N GLU A 270 6.07 -24.70 17.54
CA GLU A 270 5.09 -25.67 17.04
C GLU A 270 3.75 -24.97 16.71
N ASN A 271 3.30 -24.04 17.57
CA ASN A 271 2.08 -23.28 17.36
C ASN A 271 2.15 -22.37 16.13
N MET A 272 3.31 -21.75 15.84
CA MET A 272 3.54 -21.01 14.60
C MET A 272 3.55 -21.93 13.38
N ARG A 273 4.26 -23.06 13.46
CA ARG A 273 4.41 -24.07 12.40
C ARG A 273 3.07 -24.64 11.97
N ALA A 274 2.25 -25.05 12.95
CA ALA A 274 0.92 -25.61 12.73
C ALA A 274 -0.14 -24.52 12.45
N SER A 275 0.17 -23.26 12.70
CA SER A 275 -0.81 -22.16 12.67
C SER A 275 -1.99 -22.35 13.64
N CYS A 276 -1.69 -22.79 14.89
CA CYS A 276 -2.66 -23.19 15.91
C CYS A 276 -3.56 -22.03 16.34
N ASN A 277 -4.87 -22.10 16.06
CA ASN A 277 -5.83 -21.04 16.46
C ASN A 277 -6.05 -21.03 17.96
N THR A 278 -6.21 -22.22 18.55
CA THR A 278 -6.51 -22.38 19.98
C THR A 278 -5.41 -21.78 20.84
N ALA A 279 -4.15 -22.05 20.51
CA ALA A 279 -2.99 -21.52 21.22
C ALA A 279 -2.89 -19.99 21.08
N PHE A 280 -2.98 -19.45 19.87
CA PHE A 280 -2.86 -18.00 19.69
C PHE A 280 -4.04 -17.20 20.25
N ALA A 281 -5.25 -17.76 20.24
CA ALA A 281 -6.41 -17.16 20.92
C ALA A 281 -6.19 -17.13 22.45
N GLN A 282 -5.65 -18.21 23.03
CA GLN A 282 -5.30 -18.27 24.45
C GLN A 282 -4.17 -17.31 24.80
N ILE A 283 -3.10 -17.25 23.98
CA ILE A 283 -1.98 -16.32 24.16
C ILE A 283 -2.50 -14.88 24.27
N GLY A 284 -3.32 -14.42 23.33
CA GLY A 284 -3.83 -13.07 23.38
C GLY A 284 -4.76 -12.79 24.56
N ALA A 285 -5.64 -13.73 24.88
CA ALA A 285 -6.65 -13.55 25.92
C ALA A 285 -6.13 -13.71 27.34
N GLU A 286 -5.19 -14.63 27.59
CA GLU A 286 -4.78 -15.03 28.94
C GLU A 286 -3.32 -14.71 29.31
N TYR A 287 -2.44 -14.49 28.31
CA TYR A 287 -1.02 -14.21 28.56
C TYR A 287 -0.61 -12.79 28.21
N VAL A 288 -1.15 -12.21 27.14
CA VAL A 288 -0.79 -10.86 26.65
C VAL A 288 -1.78 -9.81 27.15
N GLY A 289 -3.07 -10.06 26.97
CA GLY A 289 -4.13 -9.14 27.34
C GLY A 289 -4.34 -7.99 26.36
N PRO A 290 -5.43 -7.19 26.54
CA PRO A 290 -5.87 -6.21 25.55
C PRO A 290 -4.88 -5.06 25.35
N TYR A 291 -4.33 -4.51 26.41
CA TYR A 291 -3.48 -3.30 26.33
C TYR A 291 -2.17 -3.57 25.60
N ALA A 292 -1.54 -4.72 25.88
CA ALA A 292 -0.30 -5.10 25.21
C ALA A 292 -0.55 -5.48 23.74
N MET A 293 -1.67 -6.18 23.45
CA MET A 293 -2.05 -6.47 22.06
C MET A 293 -2.26 -5.19 21.24
N VAL A 294 -2.96 -4.18 21.78
CA VAL A 294 -3.15 -2.88 21.13
C VAL A 294 -1.81 -2.19 20.91
N ALA A 295 -0.99 -2.07 21.95
CA ALA A 295 0.29 -1.38 21.86
C ALA A 295 1.25 -2.00 20.83
N ILE A 296 1.32 -3.34 20.79
CA ILE A 296 2.14 -4.04 19.78
C ILE A 296 1.55 -3.89 18.37
N ALA A 297 0.23 -3.98 18.19
CA ALA A 297 -0.39 -3.74 16.88
C ALA A 297 -0.11 -2.31 16.37
N GLU A 298 -0.20 -1.30 17.25
CA GLU A 298 0.15 0.08 16.92
C GLU A 298 1.65 0.27 16.64
N GLY A 299 2.51 -0.49 17.30
CA GLY A 299 3.94 -0.55 17.00
C GLY A 299 4.24 -1.05 15.57
N PHE A 300 3.38 -1.89 15.02
CA PHE A 300 3.42 -2.31 13.61
C PHE A 300 2.72 -1.33 12.65
N GLY A 301 2.05 -0.28 13.14
CA GLY A 301 1.37 0.74 12.35
C GLY A 301 -0.12 0.52 12.14
N PHE A 302 -0.77 -0.42 12.85
CA PHE A 302 -2.22 -0.49 12.90
C PHE A 302 -2.80 0.76 13.58
N ASN A 303 -4.04 1.11 13.29
CA ASN A 303 -4.74 2.29 13.81
C ASN A 303 -4.09 3.64 13.44
N GLN A 304 -3.15 3.66 12.50
CA GLN A 304 -2.41 4.83 12.09
C GLN A 304 -2.47 5.06 10.58
N SER A 305 -2.26 6.32 10.18
CA SER A 305 -2.08 6.65 8.76
C SER A 305 -0.68 6.26 8.32
N LEU A 306 -0.61 5.38 7.32
CA LEU A 306 0.65 4.92 6.76
C LEU A 306 1.28 6.00 5.86
N PRO A 307 2.55 6.41 6.11
CA PRO A 307 3.22 7.43 5.30
C PRO A 307 3.69 6.83 3.97
N PHE A 308 2.92 7.07 2.92
CA PHE A 308 3.18 6.51 1.59
C PHE A 308 2.86 7.53 0.48
N ASP A 309 3.44 7.35 -0.69
CA ASP A 309 3.26 8.24 -1.85
C ASP A 309 1.84 8.20 -2.44
N LEU A 310 1.08 7.16 -2.13
CA LEU A 310 -0.32 6.97 -2.54
C LEU A 310 -1.24 6.90 -1.32
N PRO A 311 -2.54 7.20 -1.47
CA PRO A 311 -3.51 6.97 -0.42
C PRO A 311 -3.54 5.51 0.03
N VAL A 312 -3.49 5.28 1.33
CA VAL A 312 -3.59 3.94 1.94
C VAL A 312 -4.73 3.94 2.93
N ALA A 313 -5.58 2.92 2.87
CA ALA A 313 -6.62 2.70 3.88
C ALA A 313 -5.96 2.33 5.22
N ALA A 314 -6.40 2.96 6.30
CA ALA A 314 -5.85 2.67 7.63
C ALA A 314 -6.21 1.24 8.04
N SER A 315 -5.19 0.44 8.37
CA SER A 315 -5.37 -0.88 8.93
C SER A 315 -5.85 -0.77 10.38
N ASN A 316 -6.75 -1.66 10.78
CA ASN A 316 -7.43 -1.61 12.06
C ASN A 316 -7.10 -2.80 12.95
N PHE A 317 -6.81 -2.53 14.21
CA PHE A 317 -6.90 -3.47 15.32
C PHE A 317 -7.83 -2.86 16.38
N PRO A 318 -8.84 -3.60 16.92
CA PRO A 318 -9.74 -3.05 17.93
C PRO A 318 -8.95 -2.53 19.14
N ASP A 319 -9.25 -1.33 19.59
CA ASP A 319 -8.58 -0.66 20.72
C ASP A 319 -9.43 -0.63 21.99
N ASP A 320 -10.72 -0.97 21.91
CA ASP A 320 -11.65 -1.07 23.05
C ASP A 320 -12.21 -2.49 23.15
N PHE A 321 -11.91 -3.17 24.24
CA PHE A 321 -12.43 -4.49 24.59
C PHE A 321 -13.33 -4.44 25.84
N GLY A 322 -13.91 -3.28 26.12
CA GLY A 322 -14.82 -3.06 27.25
C GLY A 322 -14.12 -2.91 28.60
N LYS A 323 -14.91 -2.94 29.66
CA LYS A 323 -14.42 -2.68 31.03
C LYS A 323 -13.65 -3.87 31.59
N VAL A 324 -12.64 -3.57 32.41
CA VAL A 324 -11.94 -4.58 33.21
C VAL A 324 -12.89 -5.14 34.28
N LEU A 325 -13.12 -6.43 34.26
CA LEU A 325 -13.97 -7.15 35.20
C LEU A 325 -13.18 -7.76 36.35
N SER A 326 -11.98 -8.28 36.07
CA SER A 326 -11.06 -8.87 37.03
C SER A 326 -9.63 -8.83 36.54
N MET A 327 -8.68 -9.05 37.44
CA MET A 327 -7.27 -9.24 37.15
C MET A 327 -6.89 -10.67 37.51
N VAL A 328 -6.23 -11.38 36.60
CA VAL A 328 -5.75 -12.76 36.81
C VAL A 328 -4.22 -12.73 36.84
N THR A 329 -3.62 -13.36 37.81
CA THR A 329 -2.18 -13.68 37.79
C THR A 329 -1.94 -14.82 36.86
N ASP A 330 -0.89 -14.74 36.05
CA ASP A 330 -0.51 -15.85 35.17
C ASP A 330 -0.16 -17.11 35.97
N GLU A 331 -0.26 -18.29 35.33
CA GLU A 331 0.04 -19.57 35.98
C GLU A 331 1.54 -19.71 36.35
N THR A 332 2.41 -18.82 35.91
CA THR A 332 3.84 -18.85 36.17
C THR A 332 4.20 -18.22 37.53
N GLY A 333 3.24 -17.55 38.17
CA GLY A 333 3.44 -16.89 39.47
C GLY A 333 4.26 -15.60 39.38
N GLN A 334 4.47 -15.07 38.17
CA GLN A 334 4.98 -13.72 37.99
C GLN A 334 3.81 -12.74 38.13
N ASP A 335 4.02 -11.61 38.84
CA ASP A 335 3.01 -10.60 39.16
C ASP A 335 2.48 -9.81 37.93
N THR A 336 2.38 -10.43 36.76
CA THR A 336 1.77 -9.83 35.58
C THR A 336 0.27 -10.02 35.67
N LEU A 337 -0.42 -9.03 36.25
CA LEU A 337 -1.87 -9.00 36.33
C LEU A 337 -2.47 -8.78 34.92
N ILE A 338 -3.00 -9.82 34.31
CA ILE A 338 -3.66 -9.74 33.00
C ILE A 338 -5.13 -9.39 33.23
N PRO A 339 -5.65 -8.31 32.63
CA PRO A 339 -7.04 -7.94 32.79
C PRO A 339 -7.96 -8.85 31.99
N VAL A 340 -8.96 -9.43 32.65
CA VAL A 340 -10.14 -10.00 31.99
C VAL A 340 -11.12 -8.86 31.75
N VAL A 341 -11.38 -8.57 30.48
CA VAL A 341 -12.27 -7.51 30.01
C VAL A 341 -13.59 -8.06 29.54
N GLU A 342 -14.64 -7.21 29.45
CA GLU A 342 -15.98 -7.62 28.99
C GLU A 342 -15.95 -8.40 27.69
N ASP A 343 -15.09 -7.97 26.73
CA ASP A 343 -14.95 -8.54 25.39
C ASP A 343 -13.72 -9.43 25.24
N THR A 344 -13.27 -10.10 26.31
CA THR A 344 -12.17 -11.11 26.23
C THR A 344 -12.39 -12.15 25.10
N PRO A 345 -13.61 -12.64 24.80
CA PRO A 345 -13.85 -13.52 23.66
C PRO A 345 -13.52 -12.87 22.31
N LEU A 346 -13.73 -11.57 22.16
CA LEU A 346 -13.42 -10.82 20.96
C LEU A 346 -11.91 -10.56 20.84
N LEU A 347 -11.23 -10.29 21.95
CA LEU A 347 -9.77 -10.22 22.01
C LEU A 347 -9.12 -11.53 21.55
N ALA A 348 -9.64 -12.68 22.00
CA ALA A 348 -9.19 -14.00 21.57
C ALA A 348 -9.32 -14.19 20.03
N GLN A 349 -10.42 -13.71 19.45
CA GLN A 349 -10.61 -13.73 18.00
C GLN A 349 -9.69 -12.74 17.28
N ALA A 350 -9.54 -11.51 17.80
CA ALA A 350 -8.63 -10.51 17.27
C ALA A 350 -7.17 -11.01 17.24
N SER A 351 -6.76 -11.76 18.27
CA SER A 351 -5.41 -12.33 18.38
C SER A 351 -5.07 -13.37 17.28
N ILE A 352 -6.08 -13.87 16.56
CA ILE A 352 -5.88 -14.74 15.38
C ILE A 352 -6.22 -14.04 14.07
N GLY A 353 -6.32 -12.69 14.08
CA GLY A 353 -6.59 -11.86 12.90
C GLY A 353 -8.01 -11.96 12.37
N GLN A 354 -8.98 -12.20 13.26
CA GLN A 354 -10.40 -12.25 12.98
C GLN A 354 -11.13 -11.11 13.72
N TYR A 355 -12.45 -11.14 13.76
CA TYR A 355 -13.29 -10.09 14.31
C TYR A 355 -13.10 -8.79 13.49
N GLU A 356 -12.77 -7.66 14.12
CA GLU A 356 -12.61 -6.36 13.46
C GLU A 356 -11.16 -6.08 13.00
N VAL A 357 -10.25 -7.04 13.14
CA VAL A 357 -8.88 -6.88 12.62
C VAL A 357 -8.92 -6.88 11.09
N ALA A 358 -8.44 -5.79 10.50
CA ALA A 358 -8.39 -5.65 9.05
C ALA A 358 -7.13 -4.88 8.62
N ALA A 359 -6.51 -5.33 7.54
CA ALA A 359 -5.25 -4.77 7.07
C ALA A 359 -5.19 -4.69 5.55
N THR A 360 -4.46 -3.70 5.03
CA THR A 360 -4.07 -3.67 3.64
C THR A 360 -2.94 -4.67 3.38
N PRO A 361 -2.79 -5.22 2.16
CA PRO A 361 -1.63 -6.02 1.79
C PRO A 361 -0.30 -5.30 2.01
N LEU A 362 -0.22 -3.99 1.78
CA LEU A 362 0.99 -3.21 2.09
C LEU A 362 1.31 -3.21 3.59
N GLN A 363 0.31 -3.03 4.46
CA GLN A 363 0.51 -3.11 5.91
C GLN A 363 1.03 -4.47 6.35
N MET A 364 0.51 -5.55 5.77
CA MET A 364 0.96 -6.90 6.10
C MET A 364 2.37 -7.22 5.57
N ALA A 365 2.78 -6.60 4.46
CA ALA A 365 4.18 -6.65 4.00
C ALA A 365 5.12 -5.92 4.97
N LEU A 366 4.67 -4.78 5.55
CA LEU A 366 5.43 -4.05 6.58
C LEU A 366 5.56 -4.84 7.89
N VAL A 367 4.55 -5.64 8.27
CA VAL A 367 4.67 -6.58 9.41
C VAL A 367 5.82 -7.57 9.17
N ALA A 368 5.90 -8.14 7.97
CA ALA A 368 7.00 -9.04 7.61
C ALA A 368 8.35 -8.29 7.54
N ALA A 369 8.35 -7.05 7.05
CA ALA A 369 9.55 -6.21 7.00
C ALA A 369 10.11 -5.91 8.39
N ALA A 370 9.26 -5.60 9.36
CA ALA A 370 9.70 -5.36 10.74
C ALA A 370 10.42 -6.58 11.32
N VAL A 371 9.88 -7.79 11.12
CA VAL A 371 10.54 -9.03 11.55
C VAL A 371 11.89 -9.21 10.85
N ALA A 372 11.95 -8.95 9.54
CA ALA A 372 13.15 -9.07 8.72
C ALA A 372 14.23 -8.01 9.04
N ASN A 373 13.82 -6.87 9.61
CA ASN A 373 14.66 -5.69 9.88
C ASN A 373 14.87 -5.42 11.37
N ASN A 374 15.07 -6.48 12.15
CA ASN A 374 15.37 -6.39 13.59
C ASN A 374 14.35 -5.57 14.42
N GLY A 375 13.08 -5.65 14.07
CA GLY A 375 11.99 -4.96 14.77
C GLY A 375 11.63 -3.58 14.21
N ASN A 376 12.40 -3.07 13.25
CA ASN A 376 12.20 -1.76 12.66
C ASN A 376 11.23 -1.83 11.47
N VAL A 377 10.12 -1.09 11.53
CA VAL A 377 9.20 -0.89 10.42
C VAL A 377 9.77 0.20 9.52
N PRO A 378 10.17 -0.10 8.28
CA PRO A 378 10.69 0.93 7.40
C PRO A 378 9.58 1.85 6.91
N ARG A 379 9.91 3.10 6.58
CA ARG A 379 9.00 4.01 5.88
C ARG A 379 8.83 3.52 4.44
N PRO A 380 7.64 3.04 4.04
CA PRO A 380 7.45 2.57 2.67
C PRO A 380 7.44 3.75 1.70
N ARG A 381 8.02 3.56 0.51
CA ARG A 381 8.05 4.57 -0.54
C ARG A 381 8.01 3.94 -1.94
N LEU A 382 7.37 4.65 -2.86
CA LEU A 382 7.31 4.32 -4.29
C LEU A 382 8.27 5.15 -5.13
N VAL A 383 8.58 6.37 -4.68
CA VAL A 383 9.44 7.29 -5.42
C VAL A 383 10.83 7.27 -4.82
N ASP A 384 11.83 6.98 -5.66
CA ASP A 384 13.24 6.99 -5.28
C ASP A 384 13.81 8.40 -5.40
N GLU A 385 13.60 9.04 -6.56
CA GLU A 385 14.13 10.37 -6.81
C GLU A 385 13.31 11.12 -7.86
N ILE A 386 13.47 12.45 -7.83
CA ILE A 386 12.92 13.37 -8.81
C ILE A 386 14.11 13.95 -9.57
N ARG A 387 14.03 13.96 -10.91
CA ARG A 387 15.09 14.45 -11.80
C ARG A 387 14.60 15.58 -12.68
N ASP A 388 15.44 16.55 -12.95
CA ASP A 388 15.19 17.55 -13.98
C ASP A 388 15.30 16.95 -15.40
N GLN A 389 15.02 17.76 -16.42
CA GLN A 389 15.10 17.34 -17.82
C GLN A 389 16.54 17.01 -18.28
N SER A 390 17.59 17.48 -17.57
CA SER A 390 18.97 17.13 -17.81
C SER A 390 19.37 15.76 -17.21
N GLY A 391 18.48 15.18 -16.39
CA GLY A 391 18.70 13.95 -15.64
C GLY A 391 19.37 14.17 -14.28
N GLN A 392 19.57 15.43 -13.85
CA GLN A 392 20.11 15.72 -12.52
C GLN A 392 19.06 15.49 -11.45
N VAL A 393 19.44 14.83 -10.35
CA VAL A 393 18.57 14.63 -9.18
C VAL A 393 18.36 15.95 -8.45
N ILE A 394 17.11 16.39 -8.35
CA ILE A 394 16.71 17.60 -7.64
C ILE A 394 16.10 17.32 -6.26
N SER A 395 15.55 16.12 -6.07
CA SER A 395 14.98 15.73 -4.78
C SER A 395 14.97 14.21 -4.59
N ARG A 396 15.07 13.78 -3.34
CA ARG A 396 14.79 12.41 -2.90
C ARG A 396 13.81 12.43 -1.75
N PRO A 397 12.67 11.73 -1.84
CA PRO A 397 11.76 11.57 -0.72
C PRO A 397 12.44 10.93 0.49
N GLU A 398 11.92 11.21 1.68
CA GLU A 398 12.45 10.65 2.92
C GLU A 398 12.39 9.12 2.92
N SER A 399 13.47 8.50 3.36
CA SER A 399 13.60 7.06 3.60
C SER A 399 14.02 6.81 5.05
N GLY A 400 13.89 5.59 5.52
CA GLY A 400 14.38 5.17 6.83
C GLY A 400 13.31 4.58 7.73
N LEU A 401 13.48 4.76 9.02
CA LEU A 401 12.60 4.22 10.06
C LEU A 401 11.26 4.97 10.08
N TRP A 402 10.17 4.22 10.13
CA TRP A 402 8.85 4.75 10.46
C TRP A 402 8.49 4.48 11.92
N LEU A 403 8.51 3.20 12.35
CA LEU A 403 8.19 2.77 13.72
C LEU A 403 9.17 1.70 14.19
N GLU A 404 9.23 1.51 15.50
CA GLU A 404 9.88 0.39 16.18
C GLU A 404 8.79 -0.52 16.73
N ALA A 405 8.63 -1.72 16.16
CA ALA A 405 7.56 -2.65 16.52
C ALA A 405 7.98 -3.60 17.65
N MET A 406 9.25 -3.92 17.77
CA MET A 406 9.77 -4.87 18.74
C MET A 406 11.29 -4.73 18.90
N GLU A 407 11.83 -5.30 19.97
CA GLU A 407 13.27 -5.42 20.20
C GLU A 407 13.93 -6.39 19.19
N PRO A 408 15.20 -6.19 18.82
CA PRO A 408 15.91 -7.08 17.88
C PRO A 408 15.93 -8.55 18.30
N ALA A 409 15.98 -8.83 19.60
CA ALA A 409 15.95 -10.20 20.12
C ALA A 409 14.61 -10.89 19.84
N THR A 410 13.51 -10.18 20.01
CA THR A 410 12.16 -10.65 19.68
C THR A 410 12.02 -10.88 18.18
N ALA A 411 12.47 -9.93 17.36
CA ALA A 411 12.47 -10.09 15.91
C ALA A 411 13.20 -11.37 15.47
N ALA A 412 14.35 -11.66 16.07
CA ALA A 412 15.10 -12.89 15.78
C ALA A 412 14.33 -14.16 16.14
N LEU A 413 13.65 -14.20 17.30
CA LEU A 413 12.82 -15.34 17.72
C LEU A 413 11.60 -15.52 16.79
N VAL A 414 10.88 -14.44 16.48
CA VAL A 414 9.73 -14.50 15.56
C VAL A 414 10.18 -14.93 14.17
N ALA A 415 11.31 -14.39 13.67
CA ALA A 415 11.86 -14.80 12.38
C ALA A 415 12.21 -16.28 12.34
N GLU A 416 12.79 -16.83 13.40
CA GLU A 416 13.09 -18.25 13.54
C GLU A 416 11.79 -19.08 13.52
N GLY A 417 10.75 -18.68 14.26
CA GLY A 417 9.44 -19.32 14.20
C GLY A 417 8.85 -19.31 12.79
N MET A 418 8.95 -18.17 12.06
CA MET A 418 8.49 -18.06 10.67
C MET A 418 9.30 -18.94 9.70
N ARG A 419 10.59 -19.17 9.94
CA ARG A 419 11.40 -20.12 9.16
C ARG A 419 10.88 -21.55 9.32
N GLY A 420 10.48 -21.96 10.54
CA GLY A 420 9.86 -23.26 10.79
C GLY A 420 8.58 -23.48 10.00
N VAL A 421 7.81 -22.41 9.74
CA VAL A 421 6.58 -22.49 8.91
C VAL A 421 6.89 -22.82 7.45
N VAL A 422 8.01 -22.35 6.91
CA VAL A 422 8.47 -22.67 5.55
C VAL A 422 9.08 -24.06 5.51
N ALA A 423 9.96 -24.40 6.44
CA ALA A 423 10.68 -25.67 6.43
C ALA A 423 9.74 -26.89 6.59
N GLU A 424 8.85 -26.85 7.59
CA GLU A 424 8.05 -28.01 7.98
C GLU A 424 6.55 -27.71 8.16
N GLY A 425 6.16 -26.43 8.00
CA GLY A 425 4.80 -25.95 8.31
C GLY A 425 3.89 -25.76 7.11
N THR A 426 2.98 -24.81 7.26
CA THR A 426 1.91 -24.52 6.30
C THR A 426 2.39 -23.81 5.03
N ALA A 427 3.62 -23.25 5.00
CA ALA A 427 4.19 -22.53 3.87
C ALA A 427 5.24 -23.35 3.06
N ARG A 428 5.31 -24.65 3.19
CA ARG A 428 6.32 -25.51 2.52
C ARG A 428 6.40 -25.33 0.99
N ARG A 429 5.33 -24.90 0.34
CA ARG A 429 5.32 -24.63 -1.11
C ARG A 429 6.07 -23.37 -1.51
N LEU A 430 6.47 -22.55 -0.53
CA LEU A 430 7.30 -21.39 -0.75
C LEU A 430 8.78 -21.75 -0.87
N ASP A 431 9.19 -22.89 -0.30
CA ASP A 431 10.59 -23.28 -0.15
C ASP A 431 11.35 -23.26 -1.49
N ILE A 432 12.48 -22.56 -1.51
CA ILE A 432 13.38 -22.41 -2.67
C ILE A 432 14.79 -22.73 -2.22
N ASP A 433 15.41 -23.71 -2.87
CA ASP A 433 16.78 -24.11 -2.58
C ASP A 433 17.75 -22.94 -2.71
N GLY A 434 18.61 -22.76 -1.71
CA GLY A 434 19.61 -21.69 -1.70
C GLY A 434 19.12 -20.36 -1.10
N LEU A 435 17.85 -20.25 -0.68
CA LEU A 435 17.34 -19.09 0.04
C LEU A 435 17.06 -19.39 1.51
N VAL A 436 17.15 -18.37 2.35
CA VAL A 436 16.66 -18.38 3.73
C VAL A 436 15.36 -17.60 3.77
N MET A 437 14.27 -18.28 4.09
CA MET A 437 12.93 -17.70 4.06
C MET A 437 12.18 -17.92 5.36
N GLY A 438 11.42 -16.93 5.77
CA GLY A 438 10.42 -17.04 6.83
C GLY A 438 9.08 -16.58 6.33
N ALA A 439 8.00 -17.28 6.69
CA ALA A 439 6.67 -16.89 6.26
C ALA A 439 5.58 -17.25 7.25
N LYS A 440 4.40 -16.67 7.08
CA LYS A 440 3.18 -17.07 7.76
C LYS A 440 2.02 -17.09 6.77
N THR A 441 1.32 -18.22 6.71
CA THR A 441 0.10 -18.37 5.91
C THR A 441 -1.12 -17.86 6.67
N GLY A 442 -2.09 -17.34 5.93
CA GLY A 442 -3.42 -16.97 6.43
C GLY A 442 -4.53 -17.61 5.59
N THR A 443 -5.60 -17.93 6.26
CA THR A 443 -6.90 -18.29 5.70
C THR A 443 -7.93 -17.52 6.50
N ALA A 444 -8.59 -16.54 5.88
CA ALA A 444 -9.54 -15.67 6.56
C ALA A 444 -10.95 -15.87 5.99
N GLN A 445 -11.93 -16.09 6.86
CA GLN A 445 -13.33 -16.20 6.48
C GLN A 445 -13.87 -14.82 6.11
N VAL A 446 -14.63 -14.73 5.01
CA VAL A 446 -15.27 -13.50 4.57
C VAL A 446 -16.50 -13.18 5.44
N ALA A 447 -17.29 -14.23 5.75
CA ALA A 447 -18.44 -14.12 6.63
C ALA A 447 -18.75 -15.48 7.28
N ALA A 448 -19.42 -15.45 8.43
CA ALA A 448 -19.83 -16.67 9.12
C ALA A 448 -20.71 -17.55 8.22
N GLY A 449 -20.32 -18.82 8.06
CA GLY A 449 -21.04 -19.81 7.28
C GLY A 449 -20.73 -19.81 5.77
N GLN A 450 -19.84 -18.95 5.28
CA GLN A 450 -19.32 -19.04 3.91
C GLN A 450 -18.15 -20.01 3.84
N ILE A 451 -18.07 -20.76 2.73
CA ILE A 451 -16.97 -21.71 2.48
C ILE A 451 -15.75 -21.00 1.86
N ALA A 452 -16.00 -19.97 1.05
CA ALA A 452 -14.95 -19.20 0.40
C ALA A 452 -14.14 -18.40 1.42
N THR A 453 -12.84 -18.45 1.27
CA THR A 453 -11.87 -17.79 2.18
C THR A 453 -10.84 -17.00 1.43
N HIS A 454 -10.41 -15.87 2.00
CA HIS A 454 -9.21 -15.18 1.55
C HIS A 454 -7.96 -16.01 1.83
N ALA A 455 -7.06 -16.07 0.86
CA ALA A 455 -5.76 -16.70 1.02
C ALA A 455 -4.66 -15.64 1.18
N TRP A 456 -3.89 -15.73 2.28
CA TRP A 456 -2.80 -14.82 2.60
C TRP A 456 -1.48 -15.53 2.77
N LEU A 457 -0.41 -14.86 2.37
CA LEU A 457 0.95 -15.19 2.75
C LEU A 457 1.72 -13.90 3.02
N VAL A 458 2.41 -13.84 4.16
CA VAL A 458 3.37 -12.79 4.47
C VAL A 458 4.71 -13.41 4.81
N GLY A 459 5.80 -12.76 4.45
CA GLY A 459 7.11 -13.34 4.73
C GLY A 459 8.27 -12.47 4.26
N PHE A 460 9.44 -13.04 4.39
CA PHE A 460 10.70 -12.45 3.94
C PHE A 460 11.61 -13.52 3.35
N ALA A 461 12.55 -13.08 2.50
CA ALA A 461 13.54 -13.95 1.88
C ALA A 461 14.89 -13.24 1.71
N GLY A 462 15.97 -14.02 1.70
CA GLY A 462 17.31 -13.54 1.45
C GLY A 462 18.30 -14.67 1.19
N LEU A 463 19.53 -14.32 0.85
CA LEU A 463 20.60 -15.29 0.68
C LEU A 463 21.13 -15.78 2.05
N PRO A 464 21.69 -17.00 2.14
CA PRO A 464 22.28 -17.50 3.37
C PRO A 464 23.36 -16.57 3.90
N ASN A 465 23.35 -16.35 5.22
CA ASN A 465 24.29 -15.48 5.94
C ASN A 465 24.23 -13.99 5.55
N GLN A 466 23.17 -13.57 4.90
CA GLN A 466 22.88 -12.15 4.62
C GLN A 466 21.55 -11.74 5.28
N ALA A 467 21.41 -10.43 5.47
CA ALA A 467 20.10 -9.89 5.88
C ALA A 467 19.04 -10.21 4.80
N PRO A 468 17.77 -10.39 5.18
CA PRO A 468 16.71 -10.55 4.21
C PRO A 468 16.70 -9.40 3.19
N ALA A 469 16.64 -9.74 1.91
CA ALA A 469 16.66 -8.78 0.81
C ALA A 469 15.26 -8.27 0.46
N VAL A 470 14.23 -9.01 0.84
CA VAL A 470 12.83 -8.67 0.52
C VAL A 470 11.89 -9.13 1.64
N ALA A 471 10.90 -8.29 1.92
CA ALA A 471 9.68 -8.66 2.64
C ALA A 471 8.49 -8.57 1.70
N PHE A 472 7.47 -9.41 1.92
CA PHE A 472 6.35 -9.51 0.99
C PHE A 472 5.03 -9.84 1.66
N ALA A 473 3.95 -9.48 0.96
CA ALA A 473 2.60 -9.97 1.21
C ALA A 473 1.93 -10.36 -0.12
N VAL A 474 1.29 -11.52 -0.13
CA VAL A 474 0.42 -11.97 -1.21
C VAL A 474 -0.98 -12.18 -0.63
N PHE A 475 -1.93 -11.54 -1.25
CA PHE A 475 -3.36 -11.63 -0.94
C PHE A 475 -4.12 -12.13 -2.15
N VAL A 476 -4.99 -13.12 -1.96
CA VAL A 476 -5.94 -13.59 -2.98
C VAL A 476 -7.34 -13.55 -2.35
N ALA A 477 -8.22 -12.80 -2.97
CA ALA A 477 -9.60 -12.65 -2.49
C ALA A 477 -10.36 -13.98 -2.55
N ALA A 478 -11.35 -14.11 -1.68
CA ALA A 478 -12.24 -15.27 -1.67
C ALA A 478 -13.04 -15.34 -2.97
N ASP A 479 -13.05 -16.52 -3.57
CA ASP A 479 -13.83 -16.82 -4.76
C ASP A 479 -14.86 -17.91 -4.42
N GLN A 480 -16.13 -17.62 -4.63
CA GLN A 480 -17.23 -18.54 -4.30
C GLN A 480 -17.18 -19.82 -5.16
N GLU A 481 -16.68 -19.72 -6.39
CA GLU A 481 -16.56 -20.88 -7.31
C GLU A 481 -15.36 -21.75 -6.94
N ALA A 482 -14.26 -21.13 -6.53
CA ALA A 482 -13.06 -21.85 -6.07
C ALA A 482 -13.21 -22.47 -4.68
N GLY A 483 -14.18 -22.04 -3.89
CA GLY A 483 -14.44 -22.52 -2.54
C GLY A 483 -13.35 -22.14 -1.53
N GLU A 484 -12.92 -23.11 -0.71
CA GLU A 484 -11.92 -22.86 0.32
C GLU A 484 -10.50 -22.74 -0.27
N GLN A 485 -9.92 -21.54 -0.14
CA GLN A 485 -8.56 -21.23 -0.55
C GLN A 485 -7.67 -21.05 0.70
N THR A 486 -6.46 -21.61 0.69
CA THR A 486 -5.51 -21.43 1.79
C THR A 486 -4.23 -20.75 1.32
N GLY A 487 -3.61 -19.95 2.18
CA GLY A 487 -2.37 -19.26 1.87
C GLY A 487 -1.27 -20.17 1.34
N GLY A 488 -1.10 -21.34 1.96
CA GLY A 488 -0.09 -22.33 1.55
C GLY A 488 -0.36 -22.97 0.18
N ARG A 489 -1.63 -23.05 -0.27
CA ARG A 489 -1.98 -23.66 -1.56
C ARG A 489 -2.03 -22.64 -2.70
N VAL A 490 -2.43 -21.41 -2.41
CA VAL A 490 -2.71 -20.38 -3.44
C VAL A 490 -1.69 -19.26 -3.39
N ALA A 491 -1.45 -18.64 -2.23
CA ALA A 491 -0.58 -17.46 -2.12
C ALA A 491 0.93 -17.84 -2.12
N ALA A 492 1.31 -19.02 -1.55
CA ALA A 492 2.71 -19.42 -1.51
C ALA A 492 3.31 -19.70 -2.90
N PRO A 493 2.65 -20.38 -3.84
CA PRO A 493 3.15 -20.50 -5.21
C PRO A 493 3.31 -19.16 -5.92
N ILE A 494 2.39 -18.20 -5.72
CA ILE A 494 2.48 -16.85 -6.30
C ILE A 494 3.74 -16.14 -5.78
N ALA A 495 3.94 -16.11 -4.47
CA ALA A 495 5.14 -15.50 -3.89
C ALA A 495 6.43 -16.19 -4.40
N ARG A 496 6.41 -17.51 -4.54
CA ARG A 496 7.55 -18.30 -5.02
C ARG A 496 7.99 -17.90 -6.43
N GLU A 497 7.07 -17.74 -7.36
CA GLU A 497 7.36 -17.29 -8.74
C GLU A 497 8.03 -15.91 -8.75
N VAL A 498 7.54 -14.96 -7.94
CA VAL A 498 8.13 -13.61 -7.86
C VAL A 498 9.51 -13.64 -7.21
N LEU A 499 9.72 -14.50 -6.21
CA LEU A 499 11.03 -14.68 -5.57
C LEU A 499 12.05 -15.33 -6.51
N LEU A 500 11.64 -16.29 -7.34
CA LEU A 500 12.51 -16.87 -8.36
C LEU A 500 13.02 -15.80 -9.35
N GLU A 501 12.14 -14.89 -9.78
CA GLU A 501 12.52 -13.75 -10.60
C GLU A 501 13.49 -12.81 -9.87
N LEU A 502 13.19 -12.43 -8.61
CA LEU A 502 14.03 -11.52 -7.82
C LEU A 502 15.46 -12.04 -7.65
N PHE A 503 15.60 -13.33 -7.38
CA PHE A 503 16.91 -13.95 -7.12
C PHE A 503 17.55 -14.57 -8.36
N ASN A 504 16.93 -14.41 -9.56
CA ASN A 504 17.39 -14.97 -10.85
C ASN A 504 17.63 -16.49 -10.75
N ILE A 505 16.74 -17.22 -10.10
CA ILE A 505 16.80 -18.68 -9.95
C ILE A 505 15.93 -19.33 -11.03
N SER A 506 16.56 -20.17 -11.88
CA SER A 506 15.85 -20.98 -12.88
C SER A 506 15.61 -22.39 -12.31
N GLU A 507 14.40 -22.90 -12.43
CA GLU A 507 14.03 -24.30 -12.08
C GLU A 507 13.94 -25.20 -13.31
#